data_18c8e364e319664304bdc7e87f335e72
#
_entry.id   18c8e364e319664304bdc7e87f335e72
#
_cell.length_a   1.000
_cell.length_b   1.000
_cell.length_c   1.000
_cell.angle_alpha   90.00
_cell.angle_beta   90.00
_cell.angle_gamma   90.00
#
_symmetry.space_group_name_H-M   'P 1'
#
loop_
_entity.id
_entity.type
_entity.pdbx_description
1 polymer ?
#
loop_
_entity_poly.entity_id
_entity_poly.type
_entity_poly.pdbx_seq_one_letter_code
_entity_poly.pdbx_strand_id
1 'polypeptide(L)'
;MKILPVVFNPNYHINGWETSHRFPMPKYQLLYQLLVEEGICDPGKFHQASPASRNALERVHLPSYLDDFLVGQLDAKMMRRIGLPWSEGLVARTLASSGGSLMAGRLALELGIACNLGGGTHHA
;
A
#
# COMPACT_ATOMS: atom_id res chain seq x y z
N MET A 1 -25.00 14.64 1.43
CA MET A 1 -24.44 13.33 1.77
C MET A 1 -22.92 13.44 1.81
N LYS A 2 -22.31 13.07 2.91
CA LYS A 2 -20.85 13.03 2.99
C LYS A 2 -20.33 11.88 2.13
N ILE A 3 -19.43 12.20 1.19
CA ILE A 3 -18.76 11.19 0.38
C ILE A 3 -17.64 10.60 1.23
N LEU A 4 -17.57 9.26 1.32
CA LEU A 4 -16.49 8.57 2.00
C LEU A 4 -15.18 8.81 1.25
N PRO A 5 -14.15 9.39 1.87
CA PRO A 5 -12.84 9.51 1.23
C PRO A 5 -12.21 8.14 1.05
N VAL A 6 -11.77 7.84 -0.16
CA VAL A 6 -11.13 6.56 -0.50
C VAL A 6 -9.74 6.83 -1.03
N VAL A 7 -8.75 6.24 -0.39
CA VAL A 7 -7.33 6.33 -0.79
C VAL A 7 -6.98 5.14 -1.64
N PHE A 8 -6.29 5.39 -2.75
CA PHE A 8 -5.81 4.38 -3.67
C PHE A 8 -4.51 4.83 -4.33
N ASN A 9 -3.71 3.86 -4.77
CA ASN A 9 -2.55 4.10 -5.61
C ASN A 9 -2.35 2.90 -6.56
N PRO A 10 -2.12 3.12 -7.86
CA PRO A 10 -1.85 2.02 -8.79
C PRO A 10 -0.69 1.11 -8.36
N ASN A 11 0.27 1.63 -7.61
CA ASN A 11 1.41 0.87 -7.08
C ASN A 11 1.03 -0.10 -5.96
N TYR A 12 -0.22 -0.15 -5.51
CA TYR A 12 -0.69 -1.23 -4.64
C TYR A 12 -0.63 -2.59 -5.34
N HIS A 13 -0.66 -2.59 -6.65
CA HIS A 13 -0.40 -3.76 -7.48
C HIS A 13 1.08 -3.81 -7.90
N ILE A 14 1.62 -5.01 -8.06
CA ILE A 14 2.95 -5.25 -8.63
C ILE A 14 2.75 -5.88 -10.00
N ASN A 15 3.19 -5.18 -11.05
CA ASN A 15 3.14 -5.71 -12.41
C ASN A 15 3.99 -6.98 -12.55
N GLY A 16 3.49 -7.96 -13.28
CA GLY A 16 4.18 -9.24 -13.44
C GLY A 16 4.12 -10.14 -12.21
N TRP A 17 3.21 -9.87 -11.28
CA TRP A 17 3.02 -10.73 -10.10
C TRP A 17 2.67 -12.15 -10.51
N GLU A 18 3.36 -13.11 -9.88
CA GLU A 18 3.17 -14.52 -10.19
C GLU A 18 1.83 -15.03 -9.66
N THR A 19 0.98 -15.54 -10.56
CA THR A 19 -0.38 -15.98 -10.20
C THR A 19 -0.41 -17.19 -9.28
N SER A 20 0.67 -17.97 -9.25
CA SER A 20 0.82 -19.11 -8.34
C SER A 20 1.14 -18.71 -6.91
N HIS A 21 1.53 -17.46 -6.66
CA HIS A 21 1.83 -16.98 -5.31
C HIS A 21 0.55 -16.91 -4.47
N ARG A 22 0.63 -17.31 -3.19
CA ARG A 22 -0.51 -17.29 -2.25
C ARG A 22 -1.13 -15.92 -2.09
N PHE A 23 -0.31 -14.87 -2.10
CA PHE A 23 -0.80 -13.52 -1.89
C PHE A 23 -1.52 -13.02 -3.14
N PRO A 24 -2.83 -12.73 -3.05
CA PRO A 24 -3.62 -12.35 -4.23
C PRO A 24 -3.40 -10.87 -4.56
N MET A 25 -2.22 -10.51 -5.01
CA MET A 25 -1.83 -9.13 -5.33
C MET A 25 -2.85 -8.39 -6.23
N PRO A 26 -3.46 -9.02 -7.24
CA PRO A 26 -4.43 -8.34 -8.10
C PRO A 26 -5.69 -7.82 -7.38
N LYS A 27 -5.98 -8.27 -6.16
CA LYS A 27 -7.20 -7.88 -5.43
C LYS A 27 -7.36 -6.37 -5.26
N TYR A 28 -6.26 -5.63 -5.10
CA TYR A 28 -6.31 -4.18 -4.88
C TYR A 28 -6.78 -3.45 -6.14
N GLN A 29 -6.26 -3.85 -7.28
CA GLN A 29 -6.66 -3.31 -8.57
C GLN A 29 -8.09 -3.70 -8.94
N LEU A 30 -8.46 -4.96 -8.69
CA LEU A 30 -9.82 -5.44 -8.92
C LEU A 30 -10.84 -4.72 -8.05
N LEU A 31 -10.50 -4.46 -6.78
CA LEU A 31 -11.37 -3.70 -5.89
C LEU A 31 -11.58 -2.27 -6.40
N TYR A 32 -10.52 -1.59 -6.83
CA TYR A 32 -10.62 -0.28 -7.44
C TYR A 32 -11.57 -0.29 -8.65
N GLN A 33 -11.37 -1.24 -9.56
CA GLN A 33 -12.20 -1.38 -10.75
C GLN A 33 -13.67 -1.61 -10.40
N LEU A 34 -13.92 -2.50 -9.44
CA LEU A 34 -15.27 -2.81 -8.99
C LEU A 34 -15.99 -1.58 -8.42
N LEU A 35 -15.30 -0.81 -7.58
CA LEU A 35 -15.89 0.41 -7.00
C LEU A 35 -16.25 1.45 -8.06
N VAL A 36 -15.45 1.54 -9.11
CA VAL A 36 -15.74 2.42 -10.25
C VAL A 36 -16.91 1.90 -11.07
N GLU A 37 -16.91 0.61 -11.42
CA GLU A 37 -17.97 -0.03 -12.23
C GLU A 37 -19.32 0.01 -11.54
N GLU A 38 -19.35 -0.20 -10.23
CA GLU A 38 -20.57 -0.16 -9.42
C GLU A 38 -21.02 1.28 -9.10
N GLY A 39 -20.30 2.28 -9.55
CA GLY A 39 -20.62 3.69 -9.31
C GLY A 39 -20.49 4.14 -7.85
N ILE A 40 -19.76 3.37 -7.03
CA ILE A 40 -19.58 3.68 -5.61
C ILE A 40 -18.58 4.84 -5.44
N CYS A 41 -17.58 4.90 -6.30
CA CYS A 41 -16.60 5.98 -6.30
C CYS A 41 -16.21 6.38 -7.71
N ASP A 42 -16.27 7.67 -8.02
CA ASP A 42 -15.83 8.18 -9.31
C ASP A 42 -14.30 8.11 -9.43
N PRO A 43 -13.76 7.75 -10.62
CA PRO A 43 -12.31 7.63 -10.81
C PRO A 43 -11.53 8.88 -10.42
N GLY A 44 -12.07 10.07 -10.66
CA GLY A 44 -11.42 11.34 -10.34
C GLY A 44 -11.52 11.77 -8.87
N LYS A 45 -12.22 11.00 -8.03
CA LYS A 45 -12.45 11.34 -6.61
C LYS A 45 -11.67 10.49 -5.63
N PHE A 46 -10.86 9.55 -6.11
CA PHE A 46 -9.93 8.84 -5.26
C PHE A 46 -8.79 9.77 -4.83
N HIS A 47 -8.42 9.66 -3.55
CA HIS A 47 -7.21 10.31 -3.05
C HIS A 47 -6.02 9.42 -3.38
N GLN A 48 -5.10 9.90 -4.19
CA GLN A 48 -3.92 9.13 -4.53
C GLN A 48 -2.92 9.17 -3.36
N ALA A 49 -2.56 7.99 -2.86
CA ALA A 49 -1.59 7.88 -1.80
C ALA A 49 -0.22 8.39 -2.25
N SER A 50 0.40 9.25 -1.43
CA SER A 50 1.81 9.59 -1.59
C SER A 50 2.68 8.51 -0.92
N PRO A 51 3.84 8.16 -1.48
CA PRO A 51 4.75 7.23 -0.81
C PRO A 51 5.13 7.74 0.58
N ALA A 52 5.22 6.83 1.56
CA ALA A 52 5.67 7.18 2.89
C ALA A 52 7.10 7.73 2.84
N SER A 53 7.36 8.82 3.57
CA SER A 53 8.68 9.42 3.64
C SER A 53 9.63 8.57 4.50
N ARG A 54 10.92 8.71 4.25
CA ARG A 54 11.96 8.10 5.09
C ARG A 54 11.76 8.46 6.56
N ASN A 55 11.50 9.73 6.86
CA ASN A 55 11.28 10.18 8.22
C ASN A 55 10.10 9.49 8.91
N ALA A 56 9.01 9.28 8.18
CA ALA A 56 7.85 8.57 8.72
C ALA A 56 8.20 7.11 9.05
N LEU A 57 8.93 6.44 8.17
CA LEU A 57 9.33 5.04 8.35
C LEU A 57 10.34 4.86 9.49
N GLU A 58 11.25 5.81 9.67
CA GLU A 58 12.26 5.76 10.74
C GLU A 58 11.68 5.91 12.15
N ARG A 59 10.42 6.32 12.26
CA ARG A 59 9.74 6.33 13.56
C ARG A 59 9.51 4.93 14.13
N VAL A 60 9.45 3.91 13.28
CA VAL A 60 9.12 2.53 13.69
C VAL A 60 10.12 1.49 13.19
N HIS A 61 11.03 1.86 12.29
CA HIS A 61 12.02 0.97 11.70
C HIS A 61 13.43 1.49 11.90
N LEU A 62 14.37 0.57 12.10
CA LEU A 62 15.79 0.92 12.14
C LEU A 62 16.25 1.44 10.77
N PRO A 63 17.07 2.50 10.73
CA PRO A 63 17.62 3.01 9.47
C PRO A 63 18.35 1.94 8.64
N SER A 64 19.12 1.07 9.28
CA SER A 64 19.82 -0.03 8.59
C SER A 64 18.88 -1.01 7.90
N TYR A 65 17.74 -1.33 8.54
CA TYR A 65 16.71 -2.17 7.93
C TYR A 65 16.12 -1.51 6.69
N LEU A 66 15.81 -0.22 6.77
CA LEU A 66 15.28 0.54 5.63
C LEU A 66 16.29 0.63 4.50
N ASP A 67 17.56 0.90 4.79
CA ASP A 67 18.61 0.93 3.79
C ASP A 67 18.66 -0.39 3.01
N ASP A 68 18.69 -1.50 3.72
CA ASP A 68 18.81 -2.82 3.12
C ASP A 68 17.54 -3.22 2.34
N PHE A 69 16.36 -2.92 2.88
CA PHE A 69 15.10 -3.20 2.20
C PHE A 69 14.98 -2.43 0.88
N LEU A 70 15.31 -1.15 0.89
CA LEU A 70 15.14 -0.28 -0.28
C LEU A 70 16.03 -0.69 -1.45
N VAL A 71 17.16 -1.33 -1.20
CA VAL A 71 18.12 -1.76 -2.24
C VAL A 71 18.19 -3.28 -2.43
N GLY A 72 17.35 -4.03 -1.74
CA GLY A 72 17.30 -5.49 -1.89
C GLY A 72 18.43 -6.24 -1.20
N GLN A 73 18.96 -5.71 -0.11
CA GLN A 73 20.10 -6.27 0.63
C GLN A 73 19.70 -7.00 1.92
N LEU A 74 18.40 -7.16 2.20
CA LEU A 74 17.95 -7.96 3.33
C LEU A 74 18.35 -9.42 3.14
N ASP A 75 18.74 -10.07 4.23
CA ASP A 75 19.10 -11.49 4.18
C ASP A 75 17.89 -12.40 3.89
N ALA A 76 18.15 -13.64 3.52
CA ALA A 76 17.10 -14.60 3.14
C ALA A 76 16.11 -14.88 4.28
N LYS A 77 16.58 -14.84 5.54
CA LYS A 77 15.72 -15.05 6.70
C LYS A 77 14.70 -13.91 6.86
N MET A 78 15.15 -12.67 6.73
CA MET A 78 14.29 -11.49 6.78
C MET A 78 13.29 -11.51 5.62
N MET A 79 13.72 -11.82 4.41
CA MET A 79 12.84 -11.90 3.24
C MET A 79 11.78 -13.00 3.40
N ARG A 80 12.13 -14.14 3.98
CA ARG A 80 11.14 -15.20 4.28
C ARG A 80 10.10 -14.73 5.30
N ARG A 81 10.49 -13.91 6.26
CA ARG A 81 9.55 -13.33 7.24
C ARG A 81 8.61 -12.32 6.60
N ILE A 82 9.07 -11.56 5.62
CA ILE A 82 8.22 -10.67 4.83
C ILE A 82 7.20 -11.48 4.01
N GLY A 83 7.62 -12.62 3.46
CA GLY A 83 6.74 -13.53 2.74
C GLY A 83 6.43 -13.12 1.30
N LEU A 84 7.02 -12.05 0.80
CA LEU A 84 6.89 -11.58 -0.57
C LEU A 84 8.29 -11.46 -1.19
N PRO A 85 8.47 -11.88 -2.46
CA PRO A 85 9.78 -11.75 -3.11
C PRO A 85 10.15 -10.28 -3.31
N TRP A 86 11.42 -9.97 -3.08
CA TRP A 86 11.89 -8.60 -3.27
C TRP A 86 11.86 -8.22 -4.75
N SER A 87 11.45 -6.99 -5.01
CA SER A 87 11.53 -6.32 -6.31
C SER A 87 11.43 -4.82 -6.08
N GLU A 88 11.81 -4.04 -7.08
CA GLU A 88 11.57 -2.59 -7.05
C GLU A 88 10.06 -2.29 -6.94
N GLY A 89 9.23 -3.12 -7.57
CA GLY A 89 7.78 -3.04 -7.45
C GLY A 89 7.28 -3.28 -6.03
N LEU A 90 7.89 -4.21 -5.29
CA LEU A 90 7.57 -4.45 -3.88
C LEU A 90 7.92 -3.20 -3.03
N VAL A 91 9.06 -2.58 -3.28
CA VAL A 91 9.44 -1.34 -2.59
C VAL A 91 8.42 -0.24 -2.87
N ALA A 92 8.12 0.02 -4.13
CA ALA A 92 7.14 1.04 -4.53
C ALA A 92 5.77 0.77 -3.88
N ARG A 93 5.31 -0.47 -3.89
CA ARG A 93 4.06 -0.89 -3.26
C ARG A 93 4.07 -0.65 -1.76
N THR A 94 5.15 -1.04 -1.10
CA THR A 94 5.28 -0.91 0.36
C THR A 94 5.22 0.57 0.78
N LEU A 95 5.94 1.42 0.08
CA LEU A 95 5.93 2.86 0.36
C LEU A 95 4.57 3.48 0.08
N ALA A 96 3.92 3.10 -1.02
CA ALA A 96 2.59 3.60 -1.38
C ALA A 96 1.53 3.13 -0.36
N SER A 97 1.57 1.87 0.05
CA SER A 97 0.62 1.30 1.01
C SER A 97 0.75 1.96 2.38
N SER A 98 1.96 2.14 2.86
CA SER A 98 2.22 2.83 4.14
C SER A 98 1.81 4.31 4.06
N GLY A 99 2.14 4.98 2.98
CA GLY A 99 1.71 6.35 2.72
C GLY A 99 0.20 6.48 2.63
N GLY A 100 -0.46 5.48 2.03
CA GLY A 100 -1.92 5.43 1.96
C GLY A 100 -2.59 5.32 3.32
N SER A 101 -2.03 4.54 4.23
CA SER A 101 -2.53 4.44 5.61
C SER A 101 -2.38 5.77 6.36
N LEU A 102 -1.24 6.46 6.19
CA LEU A 102 -1.03 7.79 6.77
C LEU A 102 -2.03 8.81 6.20
N MET A 103 -2.25 8.80 4.90
CA MET A 103 -3.21 9.69 4.24
C MET A 103 -4.63 9.44 4.72
N ALA A 104 -5.05 8.17 4.79
CA ALA A 104 -6.37 7.80 5.28
C ALA A 104 -6.56 8.24 6.74
N GLY A 105 -5.54 8.08 7.58
CA GLY A 105 -5.58 8.55 8.97
C GLY A 105 -5.78 10.07 9.05
N ARG A 106 -5.06 10.85 8.28
CA ARG A 106 -5.22 12.31 8.21
C ARG A 106 -6.61 12.73 7.73
N LEU A 107 -7.09 12.09 6.66
CA LEU A 107 -8.44 12.34 6.14
C LEU A 107 -9.51 12.00 7.18
N ALA A 108 -9.34 10.91 7.92
CA ALA A 108 -10.29 10.51 8.96
C ALA A 108 -10.30 11.51 10.13
N LEU A 109 -9.15 12.08 10.49
CA LEU A 109 -9.08 13.13 11.51
C LEU A 109 -9.81 14.39 11.09
N GLU A 110 -9.75 14.75 9.80
CA GLU A 110 -10.43 15.95 9.28
C GLU A 110 -11.92 15.72 9.02
N LEU A 111 -12.27 14.56 8.46
CA LEU A 111 -13.60 14.31 7.90
C LEU A 111 -14.42 13.29 8.71
N GLY A 112 -13.81 12.67 9.71
CA GLY A 112 -14.44 11.70 10.60
C GLY A 112 -14.27 10.25 10.21
N ILE A 113 -14.07 9.97 8.91
CA ILE A 113 -13.88 8.60 8.39
C ILE A 113 -13.12 8.66 7.07
N ALA A 114 -12.34 7.63 6.78
CA ALA A 114 -11.70 7.43 5.48
C ALA A 114 -11.45 5.95 5.25
N CYS A 115 -11.22 5.58 4.00
CA CYS A 115 -10.93 4.22 3.57
C CYS A 115 -9.61 4.19 2.80
N ASN A 116 -8.81 3.16 3.01
CA ASN A 116 -7.64 2.88 2.18
C ASN A 116 -7.82 1.52 1.52
N LEU A 117 -7.74 1.46 0.19
CA LEU A 117 -7.86 0.20 -0.54
C LEU A 117 -6.60 -0.66 -0.44
N GLY A 118 -5.49 -0.10 0.01
CA GLY A 118 -4.24 -0.82 0.22
C GLY A 118 -4.20 -1.57 1.54
N GLY A 119 -3.23 -2.46 1.66
CA GLY A 119 -2.99 -3.20 2.89
C GLY A 119 -1.75 -4.08 2.78
N GLY A 120 -1.33 -4.64 3.91
CA GLY A 120 -0.18 -5.53 4.01
C GLY A 120 -0.57 -7.00 4.09
N THR A 121 0.43 -7.83 4.38
CA THR A 121 0.28 -9.28 4.54
C THR A 121 0.03 -9.69 5.99
N HIS A 122 0.25 -8.78 6.93
CA HIS A 122 0.11 -9.02 8.36
C HIS A 122 -1.03 -8.18 8.93
N HIS A 123 -1.75 -8.75 9.86
CA HIS A 123 -2.79 -8.05 10.58
C HIS A 123 -2.20 -7.34 11.81
N ALA A 124 -2.68 -6.16 12.06
CA ALA A 124 -2.29 -5.40 13.25
C ALA A 124 -2.86 -6.03 14.53
#